data_c0c72e47b9056e07330be0400fef6fdf
#
_entry.id   c0c72e47b9056e07330be0400fef6fdf
#
_cell.length_a   1.000
_cell.length_b   1.000
_cell.length_c   1.000
_cell.angle_alpha   90.00
_cell.angle_beta   90.00
_cell.angle_gamma   90.00
#
_symmetry.space_group_name_H-M   'P 1'
#
loop_
_entity.id
_entity.type
_entity.pdbx_description
1 polymer ?
#
loop_
_entity_poly.entity_id
_entity_poly.type
_entity_poly.pdbx_seq_one_letter_code
_entity_poly.pdbx_strand_id
1 'polypeptide(L)'
;MTAADQRLPFARRSRRRPGRPGPSPRLPAAGLLAAGLLAAALAGCDDFPKDVENTTRSVEGSGVLHAGLVADAPAEAGERALAERIAAAAHARAESETGSAEVLLHRLEQGELDLVVGRFAKASPWKGRVAFTKPASAEGSPPKQAPVLRAAVRSGENRWLLFVSDTIGRTG
;
A
#
# COMPACT_ATOMS: atom_id res chain seq x y z
N MET A 1 25.72 -61.30 76.04
CA MET A 1 26.18 -59.93 76.05
C MET A 1 25.38 -59.20 74.98
N THR A 2 24.49 -58.59 75.35
CA THR A 2 23.69 -57.44 75.56
C THR A 2 22.91 -57.09 74.28
N ALA A 3 21.62 -57.49 74.30
CA ALA A 3 20.62 -57.04 73.32
C ALA A 3 20.17 -55.62 73.63
N ALA A 4 20.15 -54.73 72.66
CA ALA A 4 19.58 -53.42 72.78
C ALA A 4 18.23 -53.41 72.08
N ASP A 5 17.22 -53.16 72.84
CA ASP A 5 15.82 -52.99 72.55
C ASP A 5 15.62 -51.61 71.72
N GLN A 6 15.17 -51.68 70.52
CA GLN A 6 14.79 -50.53 69.78
C GLN A 6 13.28 -50.50 69.53
N ARG A 7 12.59 -49.79 70.41
CA ARG A 7 11.16 -49.42 70.23
C ARG A 7 10.97 -48.37 69.18
N LEU A 8 10.25 -48.70 68.13
CA LEU A 8 9.83 -47.75 67.10
C LEU A 8 8.65 -46.89 67.60
N PRO A 9 8.68 -45.58 67.37
CA PRO A 9 7.55 -44.72 67.69
C PRO A 9 6.44 -44.81 66.66
N PHE A 10 5.22 -44.93 67.11
CA PHE A 10 3.98 -44.93 66.36
C PHE A 10 3.84 -43.61 65.55
N ALA A 11 3.89 -43.69 64.26
CA ALA A 11 3.57 -42.56 63.39
C ALA A 11 2.07 -42.30 63.37
N ARG A 12 1.65 -41.15 63.92
CA ARG A 12 0.30 -40.64 63.95
C ARG A 12 -0.09 -40.25 62.56
N ARG A 13 -0.89 -41.02 61.80
CA ARG A 13 -1.50 -40.68 60.57
C ARG A 13 -2.46 -39.49 60.75
N SER A 14 -2.05 -38.31 60.40
CA SER A 14 -2.94 -37.16 60.27
C SER A 14 -3.87 -37.39 59.08
N ARG A 15 -5.15 -37.55 59.31
CA ARG A 15 -6.19 -37.60 58.31
C ARG A 15 -6.28 -36.18 57.68
N ARG A 16 -5.72 -35.99 56.46
CA ARG A 16 -6.00 -34.83 55.66
C ARG A 16 -7.47 -34.87 55.27
N ARG A 17 -8.24 -33.88 55.69
CA ARG A 17 -9.59 -33.62 55.21
C ARG A 17 -9.51 -33.25 53.73
N PRO A 18 -10.36 -33.82 52.86
CA PRO A 18 -10.44 -33.35 51.47
C PRO A 18 -10.92 -31.87 51.45
N GLY A 19 -10.09 -30.99 50.84
CA GLY A 19 -10.44 -29.61 50.66
C GLY A 19 -11.68 -29.51 49.74
N ARG A 20 -12.65 -28.70 50.13
CA ARG A 20 -13.77 -28.35 49.30
C ARG A 20 -13.25 -27.67 48.03
N PRO A 21 -13.70 -28.06 46.82
CA PRO A 21 -13.40 -27.31 45.60
C PRO A 21 -13.97 -25.88 45.73
N GLY A 22 -13.11 -24.90 45.64
CA GLY A 22 -13.50 -23.49 45.58
C GLY A 22 -14.33 -23.21 44.34
N PRO A 23 -15.18 -22.19 44.37
CA PRO A 23 -15.95 -21.79 43.18
C PRO A 23 -14.99 -21.36 42.08
N SER A 24 -14.99 -22.08 40.95
CA SER A 24 -14.27 -21.69 39.73
C SER A 24 -14.83 -20.32 39.25
N PRO A 25 -13.96 -19.37 38.91
CA PRO A 25 -14.43 -18.11 38.34
C PRO A 25 -15.10 -18.37 36.97
N ARG A 26 -16.43 -18.30 36.98
CA ARG A 26 -17.20 -18.29 35.73
C ARG A 26 -16.96 -16.94 35.10
N LEU A 27 -16.04 -16.86 34.15
CA LEU A 27 -15.90 -15.68 33.26
C LEU A 27 -17.26 -15.46 32.57
N PRO A 28 -17.84 -14.27 32.69
CA PRO A 28 -19.14 -14.00 32.05
C PRO A 28 -18.97 -14.09 30.53
N ALA A 29 -19.72 -14.99 29.90
CA ALA A 29 -19.73 -15.19 28.45
C ALA A 29 -20.03 -13.88 27.68
N ALA A 30 -20.67 -12.92 28.32
CA ALA A 30 -20.91 -11.57 27.79
C ALA A 30 -19.62 -10.78 27.50
N GLY A 31 -18.54 -10.99 28.27
CA GLY A 31 -17.26 -10.32 28.03
C GLY A 31 -16.54 -10.81 26.77
N LEU A 32 -16.65 -12.09 26.43
CA LEU A 32 -16.05 -12.67 25.23
C LEU A 32 -16.78 -12.22 23.95
N LEU A 33 -18.10 -12.06 24.00
CA LEU A 33 -18.87 -11.54 22.88
C LEU A 33 -18.59 -10.05 22.62
N ALA A 34 -18.43 -9.25 23.67
CA ALA A 34 -18.07 -7.82 23.52
C ALA A 34 -16.65 -7.64 22.98
N ALA A 35 -15.68 -8.45 23.40
CA ALA A 35 -14.32 -8.43 22.89
C ALA A 35 -14.24 -8.87 21.41
N GLY A 36 -15.04 -9.85 21.01
CA GLY A 36 -15.16 -10.31 19.62
C GLY A 36 -15.75 -9.26 18.68
N LEU A 37 -16.79 -8.54 19.13
CA LEU A 37 -17.39 -7.45 18.36
C LEU A 37 -16.47 -6.24 18.23
N LEU A 38 -15.67 -5.93 19.24
CA LEU A 38 -14.70 -4.83 19.18
C LEU A 38 -13.51 -5.17 18.25
N ALA A 39 -13.07 -6.42 18.23
CA ALA A 39 -12.02 -6.90 17.32
C ALA A 39 -12.49 -6.89 15.84
N ALA A 40 -13.77 -7.23 15.58
CA ALA A 40 -14.34 -7.18 14.24
C ALA A 40 -14.50 -5.74 13.73
N ALA A 41 -14.75 -4.77 14.61
CA ALA A 41 -14.84 -3.35 14.23
C ALA A 41 -13.48 -2.73 13.86
N LEU A 42 -12.38 -3.26 14.37
CA LEU A 42 -11.01 -2.82 14.03
C LEU A 42 -10.47 -3.44 12.74
N ALA A 43 -11.06 -4.54 12.25
CA ALA A 43 -10.68 -5.15 10.97
C ALA A 43 -11.20 -4.38 9.74
N GLY A 44 -12.02 -3.34 9.93
CA GLY A 44 -12.58 -2.51 8.86
C GLY A 44 -11.73 -1.31 8.46
N CYS A 45 -10.43 -1.23 8.82
CA CYS A 45 -9.47 -0.28 8.23
C CYS A 45 -9.09 -0.79 6.85
N ASP A 46 -10.04 -0.70 5.96
CA ASP A 46 -9.95 -1.08 4.57
C ASP A 46 -8.97 -0.14 3.85
N ASP A 47 -8.11 -0.74 3.10
CA ASP A 47 -7.11 -0.33 2.15
C ASP A 47 -7.43 1.04 1.49
N PHE A 48 -7.13 2.13 2.19
CA PHE A 48 -7.27 3.47 1.66
C PHE A 48 -5.88 4.11 1.52
N PRO A 49 -5.51 4.62 0.37
CA PRO A 49 -6.30 4.96 -0.82
C PRO A 49 -6.56 3.76 -1.75
N LYS A 50 -7.74 3.74 -2.40
CA LYS A 50 -8.16 2.69 -3.32
C LYS A 50 -7.89 3.08 -4.77
N ASP A 51 -7.61 2.06 -5.58
CA ASP A 51 -7.68 2.13 -7.03
C ASP A 51 -9.01 1.53 -7.49
N VAL A 52 -9.81 2.29 -8.22
CA VAL A 52 -11.14 1.87 -8.69
C VAL A 52 -11.02 0.67 -9.64
N GLU A 53 -10.02 0.70 -10.52
CA GLU A 53 -9.77 -0.34 -11.52
C GLU A 53 -8.55 -1.22 -11.17
N ASN A 54 -8.03 -1.07 -9.94
CA ASN A 54 -6.91 -1.86 -9.42
C ASN A 54 -5.59 -1.74 -10.22
N THR A 55 -5.28 -0.59 -10.79
CA THR A 55 -4.06 -0.38 -11.60
C THR A 55 -2.79 -0.79 -10.86
N THR A 56 -2.62 -0.41 -9.59
CA THR A 56 -1.45 -0.83 -8.80
C THR A 56 -1.29 -2.35 -8.78
N ARG A 57 -2.36 -3.07 -8.47
CA ARG A 57 -2.34 -4.54 -8.40
C ARG A 57 -2.11 -5.19 -9.76
N SER A 58 -2.66 -4.60 -10.83
CA SER A 58 -2.48 -5.07 -12.19
C SER A 58 -1.01 -4.98 -12.61
N VAL A 59 -0.37 -3.83 -12.40
CA VAL A 59 1.04 -3.59 -12.72
C VAL A 59 1.96 -4.51 -11.91
N GLU A 60 1.76 -4.58 -10.58
CA GLU A 60 2.55 -5.45 -9.70
C GLU A 60 2.36 -6.93 -10.04
N GLY A 61 1.14 -7.35 -10.39
CA GLY A 61 0.82 -8.74 -10.70
C GLY A 61 1.29 -9.21 -12.06
N SER A 62 1.22 -8.35 -13.08
CA SER A 62 1.71 -8.65 -14.44
C SER A 62 3.21 -8.47 -14.59
N GLY A 63 3.83 -7.63 -13.75
CA GLY A 63 5.22 -7.20 -13.92
C GLY A 63 5.44 -6.30 -15.14
N VAL A 64 4.38 -5.69 -15.68
CA VAL A 64 4.42 -4.81 -16.86
C VAL A 64 3.71 -3.51 -16.56
N LEU A 65 4.36 -2.39 -16.91
CA LEU A 65 3.80 -1.05 -16.89
C LEU A 65 3.62 -0.56 -18.33
N HIS A 66 2.37 -0.36 -18.77
CA HIS A 66 2.08 0.22 -20.07
C HIS A 66 2.14 1.74 -19.98
N ALA A 67 3.18 2.33 -20.57
CA ALA A 67 3.45 3.76 -20.47
C ALA A 67 3.37 4.48 -21.82
N GLY A 68 2.61 5.56 -21.87
CA GLY A 68 2.65 6.51 -22.97
C GLY A 68 3.70 7.60 -22.74
N LEU A 69 4.54 7.88 -23.74
CA LEU A 69 5.51 8.96 -23.72
C LEU A 69 5.07 10.04 -24.71
N VAL A 70 4.85 11.25 -24.22
CA VAL A 70 4.43 12.36 -25.09
C VAL A 70 5.59 12.80 -25.96
N ALA A 71 5.37 12.79 -27.27
CA ALA A 71 6.37 13.14 -28.28
C ALA A 71 6.57 14.66 -28.39
N ASP A 72 7.17 15.26 -27.37
CA ASP A 72 7.59 16.67 -27.39
C ASP A 72 9.12 16.73 -27.46
N ALA A 73 9.69 16.77 -28.68
CA ALA A 73 11.13 16.89 -28.86
C ALA A 73 11.69 18.15 -28.14
N PRO A 74 12.83 18.07 -27.45
CA PRO A 74 13.89 17.07 -27.41
C PRO A 74 13.92 16.22 -26.10
N ALA A 75 12.82 16.06 -25.40
CA ALA A 75 12.77 15.59 -24.02
C ALA A 75 12.40 14.11 -23.80
N GLU A 76 12.29 13.29 -24.86
CA GLU A 76 11.92 11.86 -24.76
C GLU A 76 12.79 11.04 -23.80
N ALA A 77 14.06 11.42 -23.64
CA ALA A 77 14.95 10.73 -22.71
C ALA A 77 14.52 10.89 -21.24
N GLY A 78 14.02 12.07 -20.87
CA GLY A 78 13.52 12.34 -19.52
C GLY A 78 12.19 11.64 -19.22
N GLU A 79 11.29 11.62 -20.20
CA GLU A 79 10.01 10.92 -20.11
C GLU A 79 10.23 9.40 -19.98
N ARG A 80 11.10 8.84 -20.80
CA ARG A 80 11.46 7.41 -20.75
C ARG A 80 12.11 7.04 -19.42
N ALA A 81 13.11 7.80 -18.98
CA ALA A 81 13.79 7.56 -17.71
C ALA A 81 12.82 7.62 -16.52
N LEU A 82 11.83 8.51 -16.57
CA LEU A 82 10.80 8.60 -15.53
C LEU A 82 9.88 7.37 -15.55
N ALA A 83 9.43 6.93 -16.73
CA ALA A 83 8.60 5.73 -16.85
C ALA A 83 9.34 4.46 -16.39
N GLU A 84 10.60 4.28 -16.78
CA GLU A 84 11.44 3.16 -16.37
C GLU A 84 11.68 3.15 -14.84
N ARG A 85 11.90 4.31 -14.24
CA ARG A 85 12.05 4.45 -12.79
C ARG A 85 10.77 4.07 -12.03
N ILE A 86 9.61 4.49 -12.53
CA ILE A 86 8.31 4.13 -11.92
C ILE A 86 8.08 2.62 -12.06
N ALA A 87 8.34 2.04 -13.21
CA ALA A 87 8.24 0.61 -13.44
C ALA A 87 9.15 -0.18 -12.50
N ALA A 88 10.43 0.21 -12.39
CA ALA A 88 11.37 -0.44 -11.48
C ALA A 88 10.92 -0.38 -10.01
N ALA A 89 10.35 0.76 -9.58
CA ALA A 89 9.80 0.90 -8.23
C ALA A 89 8.57 -0.01 -7.98
N ALA A 90 7.79 -0.29 -9.02
CA ALA A 90 6.66 -1.22 -9.00
C ALA A 90 7.07 -2.70 -9.26
N HIS A 91 8.37 -3.00 -9.30
CA HIS A 91 8.89 -4.32 -9.68
C HIS A 91 8.40 -4.81 -11.05
N ALA A 92 8.16 -3.87 -11.97
CA ALA A 92 7.70 -4.11 -13.32
C ALA A 92 8.73 -3.64 -14.35
N ARG A 93 8.54 -4.04 -15.61
CA ARG A 93 9.24 -3.47 -16.76
C ARG A 93 8.34 -2.47 -17.48
N ALA A 94 8.91 -1.38 -17.99
CA ALA A 94 8.14 -0.44 -18.79
C ALA A 94 8.01 -0.96 -20.23
N GLU A 95 6.78 -1.05 -20.71
CA GLU A 95 6.45 -1.14 -22.14
C GLU A 95 5.96 0.23 -22.58
N SER A 96 6.81 0.97 -23.30
CA SER A 96 6.55 2.36 -23.64
C SER A 96 6.22 2.51 -25.10
N GLU A 97 5.21 3.35 -25.40
CA GLU A 97 4.90 3.81 -26.73
C GLU A 97 4.95 5.35 -26.77
N THR A 98 5.26 5.91 -27.92
CA THR A 98 5.36 7.37 -28.12
C THR A 98 4.20 7.86 -28.97
N GLY A 99 3.60 9.00 -28.61
CA GLY A 99 2.47 9.56 -29.33
C GLY A 99 2.12 10.98 -28.92
N SER A 100 1.08 11.55 -29.52
CA SER A 100 0.57 12.86 -29.12
C SER A 100 -0.10 12.79 -27.73
N ALA A 101 0.00 13.89 -26.96
CA ALA A 101 -0.60 13.96 -25.63
C ALA A 101 -2.10 13.64 -25.64
N GLU A 102 -2.84 14.10 -26.65
CA GLU A 102 -4.28 13.88 -26.76
C GLU A 102 -4.61 12.38 -26.91
N VAL A 103 -3.94 11.69 -27.82
CA VAL A 103 -4.16 10.26 -28.08
C VAL A 103 -3.79 9.44 -26.84
N LEU A 104 -2.63 9.69 -26.25
CA LEU A 104 -2.15 8.94 -25.10
C LEU A 104 -3.03 9.16 -23.86
N LEU A 105 -3.45 10.40 -23.58
CA LEU A 105 -4.31 10.68 -22.44
C LEU A 105 -5.73 10.10 -22.62
N HIS A 106 -6.22 10.01 -23.86
CA HIS A 106 -7.48 9.34 -24.14
C HIS A 106 -7.39 7.83 -23.88
N ARG A 107 -6.31 7.19 -24.33
CA ARG A 107 -6.04 5.76 -24.06
C ARG A 107 -5.82 5.48 -22.56
N LEU A 108 -5.16 6.39 -21.85
CA LEU A 108 -5.05 6.33 -20.39
C LEU A 108 -6.43 6.35 -19.72
N GLU A 109 -7.33 7.24 -20.16
CA GLU A 109 -8.69 7.32 -19.65
C GLU A 109 -9.47 6.01 -19.89
N GLN A 110 -9.26 5.37 -21.04
CA GLN A 110 -9.87 4.08 -21.39
C GLN A 110 -9.24 2.89 -20.65
N GLY A 111 -8.10 3.08 -19.97
CA GLY A 111 -7.40 2.03 -19.24
C GLY A 111 -6.52 1.14 -20.13
N GLU A 112 -6.21 1.60 -21.33
CA GLU A 112 -5.25 0.91 -22.21
C GLU A 112 -3.81 1.20 -21.82
N LEU A 113 -3.58 2.29 -21.08
CA LEU A 113 -2.31 2.67 -20.48
C LEU A 113 -2.47 2.81 -18.97
N ASP A 114 -1.41 2.50 -18.25
CA ASP A 114 -1.33 2.65 -16.79
C ASP A 114 -0.76 4.02 -16.39
N LEU A 115 0.03 4.61 -17.29
CA LEU A 115 0.77 5.85 -17.08
C LEU A 115 0.95 6.62 -18.40
N VAL A 116 0.90 7.94 -18.33
CA VAL A 116 1.38 8.81 -19.43
C VAL A 116 2.37 9.81 -18.84
N VAL A 117 3.56 9.89 -19.42
CA VAL A 117 4.62 10.81 -19.02
C VAL A 117 4.81 11.87 -20.10
N GLY A 118 4.86 13.13 -19.69
CA GLY A 118 5.04 14.24 -20.62
C GLY A 118 5.13 15.58 -19.89
N ARG A 119 5.26 16.64 -20.69
CA ARG A 119 5.26 18.01 -20.18
C ARG A 119 3.86 18.59 -20.22
N PHE A 120 3.26 18.75 -19.05
CA PHE A 120 1.89 19.24 -18.92
C PHE A 120 1.84 20.55 -18.14
N ALA A 121 1.05 21.51 -18.61
CA ALA A 121 0.75 22.72 -17.88
C ALA A 121 -0.12 22.43 -16.65
N LYS A 122 -0.03 23.26 -15.62
CA LYS A 122 -0.87 23.15 -14.42
C LYS A 122 -2.36 23.28 -14.75
N ALA A 123 -2.70 24.07 -15.75
CA ALA A 123 -4.07 24.33 -16.23
C ALA A 123 -4.42 23.46 -17.46
N SER A 124 -4.01 22.19 -17.46
CA SER A 124 -4.37 21.26 -18.54
C SER A 124 -5.88 21.06 -18.62
N PRO A 125 -6.48 21.05 -19.84
CA PRO A 125 -7.90 20.75 -20.03
C PRO A 125 -8.28 19.31 -19.64
N TRP A 126 -7.28 18.44 -19.53
CA TRP A 126 -7.45 17.05 -19.09
C TRP A 126 -7.62 16.88 -17.59
N LYS A 127 -7.42 17.95 -16.82
CA LYS A 127 -7.60 17.94 -15.38
C LYS A 127 -9.08 17.67 -15.02
N GLY A 128 -9.36 16.51 -14.50
CA GLY A 128 -10.73 16.04 -14.22
C GLY A 128 -11.07 14.74 -14.94
N ARG A 129 -10.39 14.44 -16.04
CA ARG A 129 -10.46 13.15 -16.75
C ARG A 129 -9.29 12.25 -16.38
N VAL A 130 -8.14 12.86 -16.11
CA VAL A 130 -6.93 12.18 -15.58
C VAL A 130 -6.41 12.91 -14.36
N ALA A 131 -5.63 12.24 -13.54
CA ALA A 131 -4.96 12.81 -12.38
C ALA A 131 -3.47 13.02 -12.68
N PHE A 132 -2.96 14.23 -12.41
CA PHE A 132 -1.56 14.58 -12.63
C PHE A 132 -0.78 14.53 -11.30
N THR A 133 0.44 14.01 -11.35
CA THR A 133 1.38 14.08 -10.24
C THR A 133 1.94 15.49 -10.05
N LYS A 134 2.70 15.70 -8.98
CA LYS A 134 3.59 16.84 -8.87
C LYS A 134 4.66 16.78 -9.98
N PRO A 135 5.33 17.93 -10.30
CA PRO A 135 6.48 17.94 -11.22
C PRO A 135 7.57 16.96 -10.80
N ALA A 136 8.20 16.33 -11.79
CA ALA A 136 9.27 15.35 -11.57
C ALA A 136 10.63 15.99 -11.23
N SER A 137 10.81 17.27 -11.50
CA SER A 137 12.00 18.02 -11.12
C SER A 137 11.63 19.24 -10.29
N ALA A 138 12.40 19.45 -9.21
CA ALA A 138 12.32 20.65 -8.38
C ALA A 138 13.18 21.81 -8.95
N GLU A 139 13.63 21.74 -10.19
CA GLU A 139 14.47 22.75 -10.80
C GLU A 139 13.72 24.07 -10.95
N GLY A 140 13.94 24.94 -9.96
CA GLY A 140 13.41 26.30 -9.91
C GLY A 140 11.88 26.34 -9.92
N SER A 141 11.28 27.40 -9.44
CA SER A 141 9.84 27.59 -9.66
C SER A 141 9.62 27.96 -11.11
N PRO A 142 9.18 27.01 -11.98
CA PRO A 142 8.89 27.40 -13.36
C PRO A 142 7.77 28.44 -13.37
N PRO A 143 7.69 29.29 -14.38
CA PRO A 143 6.55 30.19 -14.53
C PRO A 143 5.26 29.43 -14.32
N LYS A 144 4.29 29.99 -13.58
CA LYS A 144 3.07 29.30 -13.10
C LYS A 144 2.29 28.53 -14.18
N GLN A 145 2.55 28.81 -15.45
CA GLN A 145 1.86 28.21 -16.60
C GLN A 145 2.78 27.35 -17.48
N ALA A 146 4.09 27.32 -17.24
CA ALA A 146 5.00 26.53 -18.06
C ALA A 146 4.69 25.02 -17.95
N PRO A 147 4.70 24.30 -19.08
CA PRO A 147 4.63 22.85 -19.07
C PRO A 147 5.84 22.25 -18.34
N VAL A 148 5.61 21.37 -17.41
CA VAL A 148 6.64 20.69 -16.62
C VAL A 148 6.49 19.19 -16.74
N LEU A 149 7.62 18.48 -16.64
CA LEU A 149 7.63 17.01 -16.67
C LEU A 149 6.84 16.48 -15.48
N ARG A 150 5.84 15.67 -15.74
CA ARG A 150 5.00 14.99 -14.75
C ARG A 150 4.37 13.74 -15.34
N ALA A 151 3.87 12.89 -14.49
CA ALA A 151 3.07 11.75 -14.89
C ALA A 151 1.57 12.07 -14.79
N ALA A 152 0.79 11.45 -15.65
CA ALA A 152 -0.66 11.37 -15.58
C ALA A 152 -1.07 9.92 -15.36
N VAL A 153 -2.06 9.69 -14.51
CA VAL A 153 -2.69 8.40 -14.24
C VAL A 153 -4.20 8.53 -14.43
N ARG A 154 -4.92 7.44 -14.61
CA ARG A 154 -6.37 7.45 -14.73
C ARG A 154 -7.03 8.04 -13.48
N SER A 155 -8.10 8.79 -13.67
CA SER A 155 -8.86 9.36 -12.55
C SER A 155 -9.49 8.23 -11.71
N GLY A 156 -9.40 8.35 -10.38
CA GLY A 156 -9.88 7.31 -9.45
C GLY A 156 -8.82 6.32 -8.99
N GLU A 157 -7.70 6.20 -9.69
CA GLU A 157 -6.57 5.34 -9.31
C GLU A 157 -5.70 6.03 -8.24
N ASN A 158 -6.25 6.21 -7.04
CA ASN A 158 -5.63 7.05 -6.02
C ASN A 158 -4.41 6.40 -5.38
N ARG A 159 -4.40 5.08 -5.21
CA ARG A 159 -3.24 4.33 -4.72
C ARG A 159 -2.10 4.43 -5.72
N TRP A 160 -2.40 4.20 -7.00
CA TRP A 160 -1.43 4.33 -8.08
C TRP A 160 -0.88 5.75 -8.19
N LEU A 161 -1.75 6.77 -8.13
CA LEU A 161 -1.34 8.17 -8.13
C LEU A 161 -0.37 8.50 -6.99
N LEU A 162 -0.64 8.04 -5.78
CA LEU A 162 0.24 8.25 -4.63
C LEU A 162 1.57 7.51 -4.79
N PHE A 163 1.54 6.25 -5.22
CA PHE A 163 2.75 5.47 -5.48
C PHE A 163 3.66 6.16 -6.50
N VAL A 164 3.10 6.60 -7.64
CA VAL A 164 3.83 7.33 -8.67
C VAL A 164 4.37 8.67 -8.14
N SER A 165 3.55 9.41 -7.40
CA SER A 165 3.95 10.71 -6.81
C SER A 165 5.09 10.56 -5.80
N ASP A 166 5.05 9.52 -4.96
CA ASP A 166 6.12 9.21 -3.99
C ASP A 166 7.41 8.81 -4.69
N THR A 167 7.31 8.00 -5.75
CA THR A 167 8.46 7.59 -6.55
C THR A 167 9.14 8.79 -7.20
N ILE A 168 8.35 9.76 -7.68
CA ILE A 168 8.86 11.03 -8.21
C ILE A 168 9.53 11.86 -7.11
N GLY A 169 8.90 11.96 -5.94
CA GLY A 169 9.38 12.81 -4.84
C GLY A 169 10.66 12.32 -4.14
N ARG A 170 11.02 11.04 -4.25
CA ARG A 170 12.23 10.48 -3.63
C ARG A 170 13.54 10.84 -4.32
N THR A 171 13.47 11.52 -5.44
CA THR A 171 14.63 11.85 -6.30
C THR A 171 14.86 13.36 -6.47
N GLY A 172 14.09 14.20 -5.76
CA GLY A 172 14.23 15.66 -5.77
C GLY A 172 15.11 16.21 -4.64
#